data_45935cd56ca3a4a7fb0f1a9a667126fd
#
_entry.id   45935cd56ca3a4a7fb0f1a9a667126fd
#
_cell.length_a   1.000
_cell.length_b   1.000
_cell.length_c   1.000
_cell.angle_alpha   90.00
_cell.angle_beta   90.00
_cell.angle_gamma   90.00
#
_symmetry.space_group_name_H-M   'P 1'
#
loop_
_entity.id
_entity.type
_entity.pdbx_description
1 polymer ?
#
loop_
_entity_poly.entity_id
_entity_poly.type
_entity_poly.pdbx_seq_one_letter_code
_entity_poly.pdbx_strand_id
1 'polypeptide(L)'
;RGQTGQQLLLGAYGALLRQVHRGTVTLLPRREMMDLVLIDGQARGLIVRNLVTGELERYAGHAVVLATGGYGNIYYLSTNAKSANASAVWRCHKRGAYLANPSFVQIHPTCIPVTGEGQSKLTLMSESLRNDGRIWVSKIPGDLRPPHAIPPEERDYFLERLYPRYGNLVPRDIGSRAIKRMCDAGYGVGRSVYLDFQDKLAHNRTEIERKYGNVFTMYQRITGENPYETPMRIYPAVHYVMGGLWVDYGLMGTIPGLFVLGEANFSDHGANRLGASALMQGLADGYFILPYTLGHFLARFKPDPLTTDTPEFVQAHQQVRERLEALLAVQGHTTAMSVHRELGLLLWDQVGMSRSAQG
;
A
#
# COMPACT_ATOMS: atom_id res chain seq x y z
N ARG A 1 12.07 13.75 -13.70
CA ARG A 1 10.74 13.20 -13.35
C ARG A 1 10.90 12.05 -12.36
N GLY A 2 9.85 11.69 -11.62
CA GLY A 2 9.87 10.58 -10.64
C GLY A 2 10.32 10.95 -9.23
N GLN A 3 10.56 12.21 -8.92
CA GLN A 3 11.00 12.66 -7.60
C GLN A 3 9.93 13.42 -6.80
N THR A 4 8.75 13.65 -7.37
CA THR A 4 7.69 14.47 -6.75
C THR A 4 7.28 13.93 -5.37
N GLY A 5 7.06 12.63 -5.22
CA GLY A 5 6.72 12.02 -3.95
C GLY A 5 7.81 12.16 -2.89
N GLN A 6 9.06 12.00 -3.29
CA GLN A 6 10.21 12.18 -2.41
C GLN A 6 10.32 13.64 -1.93
N GLN A 7 10.20 14.61 -2.83
CA GLN A 7 10.26 16.03 -2.47
C GLN A 7 9.11 16.44 -1.56
N LEU A 8 7.91 15.92 -1.82
CA LEU A 8 6.75 16.15 -0.96
C LEU A 8 6.98 15.62 0.46
N LEU A 9 7.48 14.38 0.56
CA LEU A 9 7.80 13.77 1.86
C LEU A 9 8.87 14.55 2.60
N LEU A 10 9.97 14.91 1.94
CA LEU A 10 11.06 15.67 2.56
C LEU A 10 10.60 17.08 3.01
N GLY A 11 9.75 17.73 2.22
CA GLY A 11 9.17 19.03 2.58
C GLY A 11 8.29 18.93 3.83
N ALA A 12 7.38 17.96 3.88
CA ALA A 12 6.50 17.71 5.03
C ALA A 12 7.31 17.30 6.28
N TYR A 13 8.29 16.40 6.12
CA TYR A 13 9.15 15.96 7.20
C TYR A 13 10.01 17.10 7.76
N GLY A 14 10.56 17.95 6.89
CA GLY A 14 11.28 19.16 7.32
C GLY A 14 10.39 20.14 8.11
N ALA A 15 9.11 20.28 7.73
CA ALA A 15 8.14 21.07 8.49
C ALA A 15 7.86 20.46 9.87
N LEU A 16 7.69 19.13 9.94
CA LEU A 16 7.53 18.41 11.20
C LEU A 16 8.74 18.61 12.13
N LEU A 17 9.95 18.42 11.61
CA LEU A 17 11.18 18.56 12.41
C LEU A 17 11.33 19.97 13.00
N ARG A 18 10.87 21.02 12.31
CA ARG A 18 10.84 22.38 12.88
C ARG A 18 9.93 22.48 14.12
N GLN A 19 8.79 21.76 14.12
CA GLN A 19 7.90 21.73 15.28
C GLN A 19 8.47 20.89 16.43
N VAL A 20 9.14 19.79 16.09
CA VAL A 20 9.87 18.97 17.07
C VAL A 20 10.97 19.82 17.74
N HIS A 21 11.75 20.56 16.96
CA HIS A 21 12.79 21.47 17.50
C HIS A 21 12.22 22.56 18.41
N ARG A 22 11.01 23.07 18.12
CA ARG A 22 10.30 24.04 18.95
C ARG A 22 9.68 23.44 20.22
N GLY A 23 9.71 22.13 20.39
CA GLY A 23 9.07 21.42 21.50
C GLY A 23 7.55 21.36 21.44
N THR A 24 6.92 21.79 20.33
CA THR A 24 5.46 21.71 20.14
C THR A 24 5.01 20.32 19.70
N VAL A 25 5.92 19.49 19.20
CA VAL A 25 5.68 18.12 18.80
C VAL A 25 6.76 17.22 19.40
N THR A 26 6.35 16.10 19.98
CA THR A 26 7.24 15.02 20.40
C THR A 26 7.19 13.91 19.34
N LEU A 27 8.32 13.63 18.69
CA LEU A 27 8.44 12.54 17.73
C LEU A 27 8.97 11.28 18.41
N LEU A 28 8.19 10.21 18.37
CA LEU A 28 8.51 8.93 19.01
C LEU A 28 8.69 7.84 17.93
N PRO A 29 9.86 7.74 17.28
CA PRO A 29 10.11 6.72 16.26
C PRO A 29 10.17 5.33 16.88
N ARG A 30 9.97 4.29 16.03
CA ARG A 30 10.01 2.88 16.43
C ARG A 30 9.02 2.55 17.56
N ARG A 31 7.80 3.09 17.43
CA ARG A 31 6.67 2.74 18.30
C ARG A 31 5.59 2.08 17.46
N GLU A 32 5.07 0.97 17.95
CA GLU A 32 3.96 0.24 17.34
C GLU A 32 2.70 0.41 18.18
N MET A 33 1.61 0.83 17.56
CA MET A 33 0.31 0.89 18.22
C MET A 33 -0.17 -0.53 18.54
N MET A 34 -0.39 -0.82 19.82
CA MET A 34 -0.86 -2.11 20.30
C MET A 34 -2.34 -2.11 20.63
N ASP A 35 -2.90 -0.99 21.07
CA ASP A 35 -4.34 -0.84 21.33
C ASP A 35 -4.77 0.63 21.37
N LEU A 36 -6.07 0.87 21.14
CA LEU A 36 -6.75 2.14 21.36
C LEU A 36 -7.39 2.13 22.74
N VAL A 37 -7.17 3.20 23.50
CA VAL A 37 -7.79 3.35 24.83
C VAL A 37 -9.00 4.24 24.71
N LEU A 38 -10.14 3.76 25.22
CA LEU A 38 -11.39 4.47 25.30
C LEU A 38 -11.72 4.82 26.76
N ILE A 39 -12.10 6.07 27.03
CA ILE A 39 -12.69 6.52 28.27
C ILE A 39 -14.06 7.10 27.91
N ASP A 40 -15.11 6.65 28.57
CA ASP A 40 -16.50 7.04 28.29
C ASP A 40 -16.88 6.93 26.79
N GLY A 41 -16.39 5.86 26.13
CA GLY A 41 -16.64 5.60 24.71
C GLY A 41 -15.87 6.51 23.74
N GLN A 42 -14.98 7.37 24.21
CA GLN A 42 -14.18 8.29 23.41
C GLN A 42 -12.73 7.85 23.32
N ALA A 43 -12.08 8.06 22.18
CA ALA A 43 -10.65 7.80 21.99
C ALA A 43 -9.82 8.79 22.85
N ARG A 44 -9.08 8.27 23.82
CA ARG A 44 -8.33 9.04 24.81
C ARG A 44 -6.87 8.66 24.93
N GLY A 45 -6.40 7.75 24.13
CA GLY A 45 -4.98 7.40 24.08
C GLY A 45 -4.67 6.06 23.46
N LEU A 46 -3.45 5.65 23.63
CA LEU A 46 -2.87 4.47 23.01
C LEU A 46 -2.04 3.65 24.00
N ILE A 47 -2.06 2.34 23.82
CA ILE A 47 -1.00 1.45 24.29
C ILE A 47 -0.06 1.20 23.13
N VAL A 48 1.24 1.40 23.36
CA VAL A 48 2.26 1.34 22.33
C VAL A 48 3.38 0.40 22.77
N ARG A 49 3.95 -0.34 21.85
CA ARG A 49 5.17 -1.11 22.09
C ARG A 49 6.38 -0.37 21.55
N ASN A 50 7.37 -0.19 22.37
CA ASN A 50 8.68 0.27 21.99
C ASN A 50 9.42 -0.88 21.25
N LEU A 51 9.69 -0.71 19.97
CA LEU A 51 10.33 -1.75 19.15
C LEU A 51 11.83 -1.92 19.41
N VAL A 52 12.43 -1.06 20.23
CA VAL A 52 13.84 -1.16 20.63
C VAL A 52 13.98 -1.93 21.93
N THR A 53 13.15 -1.59 22.96
CA THR A 53 13.25 -2.20 24.29
C THR A 53 12.25 -3.36 24.50
N GLY A 54 11.18 -3.43 23.70
CA GLY A 54 10.09 -4.37 23.86
C GLY A 54 9.04 -3.92 24.90
N GLU A 55 9.28 -2.83 25.61
CA GLU A 55 8.40 -2.34 26.68
C GLU A 55 7.08 -1.78 26.14
N LEU A 56 6.03 -1.89 26.95
CA LEU A 56 4.75 -1.26 26.70
C LEU A 56 4.70 0.10 27.35
N GLU A 57 4.33 1.10 26.56
CA GLU A 57 4.19 2.50 26.96
C GLU A 57 2.73 2.94 26.82
N ARG A 58 2.28 3.89 27.66
CA ARG A 58 0.93 4.46 27.67
C ARG A 58 1.01 5.92 27.26
N TYR A 59 0.16 6.34 26.33
CA TYR A 59 0.07 7.72 25.89
C TYR A 59 -1.37 8.20 25.95
N ALA A 60 -1.62 9.25 26.73
CA ALA A 60 -2.91 9.91 26.83
C ALA A 60 -3.01 11.11 25.87
N GLY A 61 -4.19 11.36 25.34
CA GLY A 61 -4.48 12.48 24.46
C GLY A 61 -5.97 12.76 24.36
N HIS A 62 -6.33 14.02 24.14
CA HIS A 62 -7.74 14.42 23.99
C HIS A 62 -8.36 13.97 22.66
N ALA A 63 -7.53 13.61 21.69
CA ALA A 63 -7.92 12.99 20.43
C ALA A 63 -6.81 12.06 19.95
N VAL A 64 -7.17 11.07 19.12
CA VAL A 64 -6.24 10.17 18.44
C VAL A 64 -6.41 10.36 16.93
N VAL A 65 -5.31 10.58 16.22
CA VAL A 65 -5.30 10.71 14.76
C VAL A 65 -4.56 9.50 14.17
N LEU A 66 -5.25 8.73 13.36
CA LEU A 66 -4.68 7.59 12.65
C LEU A 66 -4.31 7.97 11.22
N ALA A 67 -3.03 7.95 10.89
CA ALA A 67 -2.48 8.25 9.56
C ALA A 67 -1.50 7.15 9.11
N THR A 68 -1.86 5.89 9.37
CA THR A 68 -0.99 4.72 9.22
C THR A 68 -0.94 4.17 7.79
N GLY A 69 -1.66 4.78 6.86
CA GLY A 69 -1.78 4.29 5.49
C GLY A 69 -2.64 3.04 5.37
N GLY A 70 -2.62 2.43 4.20
CA GLY A 70 -3.41 1.25 3.89
C GLY A 70 -2.81 -0.06 4.40
N TYR A 71 -3.48 -1.16 4.07
CA TYR A 71 -3.10 -2.51 4.52
C TYR A 71 -2.76 -3.47 3.37
N GLY A 72 -2.25 -2.94 2.25
CA GLY A 72 -1.90 -3.78 1.09
C GLY A 72 -0.87 -4.88 1.37
N ASN A 73 -0.09 -4.77 2.46
CA ASN A 73 0.88 -5.78 2.85
C ASN A 73 0.27 -7.04 3.50
N ILE A 74 -1.05 -7.13 3.64
CA ILE A 74 -1.71 -8.40 3.97
C ILE A 74 -1.69 -9.38 2.79
N TYR A 75 -1.52 -8.87 1.55
CA TYR A 75 -1.36 -9.66 0.35
C TYR A 75 0.10 -10.05 0.13
N TYR A 76 0.33 -11.20 -0.48
CA TYR A 76 1.70 -11.64 -0.81
C TYR A 76 2.40 -10.74 -1.82
N LEU A 77 1.68 -10.31 -2.85
CA LEU A 77 2.19 -9.41 -3.88
C LEU A 77 1.66 -8.00 -3.65
N SER A 78 2.48 -7.14 -3.08
CA SER A 78 2.13 -5.75 -2.77
C SER A 78 3.28 -4.81 -3.10
N THR A 79 2.95 -3.58 -3.48
CA THR A 79 3.92 -2.49 -3.65
C THR A 79 4.11 -1.67 -2.37
N ASN A 80 3.31 -1.93 -1.33
CA ASN A 80 3.32 -1.19 -0.09
C ASN A 80 4.53 -1.54 0.79
N ALA A 81 4.89 -0.64 1.70
CA ALA A 81 5.86 -0.93 2.73
C ALA A 81 5.37 -2.03 3.68
N LYS A 82 6.27 -2.77 4.32
CA LYS A 82 5.90 -3.82 5.29
C LYS A 82 5.02 -3.32 6.43
N SER A 83 5.17 -2.06 6.82
CA SER A 83 4.35 -1.42 7.84
C SER A 83 2.93 -1.09 7.38
N ALA A 84 2.63 -1.14 6.07
CA ALA A 84 1.29 -0.96 5.53
C ALA A 84 0.46 -2.24 5.71
N ASN A 85 0.22 -2.60 6.95
CA ASN A 85 -0.56 -3.76 7.37
C ASN A 85 -1.82 -3.31 8.13
N ALA A 86 -2.76 -4.23 8.37
CA ALA A 86 -4.02 -3.91 9.02
C ALA A 86 -3.93 -3.65 10.53
N SER A 87 -2.75 -3.69 11.17
CA SER A 87 -2.63 -3.75 12.63
C SER A 87 -3.36 -2.60 13.34
N ALA A 88 -3.07 -1.34 13.01
CA ALA A 88 -3.68 -0.20 13.68
C ALA A 88 -5.18 -0.07 13.38
N VAL A 89 -5.57 -0.23 12.11
CA VAL A 89 -6.98 -0.23 11.66
C VAL A 89 -7.76 -1.32 12.39
N TRP A 90 -7.21 -2.53 12.47
CA TRP A 90 -7.81 -3.67 13.17
C TRP A 90 -7.98 -3.42 14.67
N ARG A 91 -7.01 -2.78 15.32
CA ARG A 91 -7.12 -2.45 16.74
C ARG A 91 -8.24 -1.46 17.01
N CYS A 92 -8.38 -0.44 16.17
CA CYS A 92 -9.52 0.47 16.27
C CYS A 92 -10.85 -0.24 16.01
N HIS A 93 -10.90 -1.13 14.99
CA HIS A 93 -12.10 -1.91 14.70
C HIS A 93 -12.50 -2.81 15.88
N LYS A 94 -11.57 -3.47 16.53
CA LYS A 94 -11.83 -4.27 17.75
C LYS A 94 -12.38 -3.45 18.93
N ARG A 95 -12.14 -2.15 18.93
CA ARG A 95 -12.70 -1.22 19.93
C ARG A 95 -14.03 -0.61 19.50
N GLY A 96 -14.58 -1.02 18.34
CA GLY A 96 -15.90 -0.61 17.86
C GLY A 96 -15.90 0.39 16.69
N ALA A 97 -14.74 0.76 16.16
CA ALA A 97 -14.69 1.55 14.93
C ALA A 97 -15.17 0.73 13.74
N TYR A 98 -16.00 1.31 12.88
CA TYR A 98 -16.53 0.61 11.70
C TYR A 98 -15.52 0.62 10.57
N LEU A 99 -15.51 -0.47 9.82
CA LEU A 99 -14.82 -0.59 8.53
C LEU A 99 -15.81 -0.34 7.40
N ALA A 100 -15.33 0.30 6.34
CA ALA A 100 -16.08 0.45 5.10
C ALA A 100 -15.23 -0.03 3.91
N ASN A 101 -15.87 -0.67 2.95
CA ASN A 101 -15.26 -1.18 1.71
C ASN A 101 -13.97 -2.01 1.92
N PRO A 102 -13.84 -2.86 2.95
CA PRO A 102 -12.54 -3.47 3.30
C PRO A 102 -11.96 -4.37 2.21
N SER A 103 -12.78 -4.81 1.27
CA SER A 103 -12.38 -5.65 0.15
C SER A 103 -12.07 -4.87 -1.14
N PHE A 104 -12.17 -3.54 -1.15
CA PHE A 104 -11.88 -2.73 -2.33
C PHE A 104 -10.39 -2.45 -2.43
N VAL A 105 -9.76 -3.09 -3.41
CA VAL A 105 -8.32 -3.07 -3.62
C VAL A 105 -8.01 -2.69 -5.07
N GLN A 106 -7.08 -1.78 -5.28
CA GLN A 106 -6.56 -1.42 -6.58
C GLN A 106 -5.27 -2.19 -6.89
N ILE A 107 -5.23 -2.75 -8.08
CA ILE A 107 -4.06 -3.46 -8.62
C ILE A 107 -3.34 -2.54 -9.59
N HIS A 108 -2.01 -2.55 -9.57
CA HIS A 108 -1.17 -1.80 -10.50
C HIS A 108 -0.50 -2.75 -11.50
N PRO A 109 -0.64 -2.53 -12.82
CA PRO A 109 -0.18 -3.49 -13.83
C PRO A 109 1.34 -3.48 -14.06
N THR A 110 2.04 -2.39 -13.75
CA THR A 110 3.47 -2.22 -14.08
C THR A 110 4.39 -2.34 -12.87
N CYS A 111 4.37 -3.49 -12.21
CA CYS A 111 5.29 -3.79 -11.13
C CYS A 111 6.39 -4.75 -11.60
N ILE A 112 7.59 -4.60 -11.05
CA ILE A 112 8.68 -5.56 -11.31
C ILE A 112 8.31 -6.89 -10.65
N PRO A 113 8.33 -8.03 -11.36
CA PRO A 113 8.01 -9.33 -10.80
C PRO A 113 8.95 -9.71 -9.66
N VAL A 114 8.56 -10.70 -8.88
CA VAL A 114 9.45 -11.30 -7.86
C VAL A 114 10.70 -11.86 -8.53
N THR A 115 11.87 -11.44 -8.07
CA THR A 115 13.17 -11.87 -8.59
C THR A 115 13.91 -12.84 -7.65
N GLY A 116 13.41 -13.06 -6.43
CA GLY A 116 14.00 -13.95 -5.44
C GLY A 116 13.06 -14.29 -4.28
N GLU A 117 13.35 -15.40 -3.59
CA GLU A 117 12.48 -15.91 -2.50
C GLU A 117 12.37 -15.00 -1.29
N GLY A 118 13.39 -14.22 -0.99
CA GLY A 118 13.42 -13.29 0.15
C GLY A 118 12.76 -11.93 -0.11
N GLN A 119 12.22 -11.69 -1.29
CA GLN A 119 11.64 -10.40 -1.64
C GLN A 119 10.32 -10.18 -0.91
N SER A 120 10.25 -9.11 -0.13
CA SER A 120 9.12 -8.83 0.76
C SER A 120 8.11 -7.84 0.21
N LYS A 121 8.44 -7.16 -0.88
CA LYS A 121 7.52 -6.25 -1.61
C LYS A 121 7.93 -6.17 -3.07
N LEU A 122 6.98 -5.76 -3.92
CA LEU A 122 7.24 -5.50 -5.33
C LEU A 122 7.57 -4.02 -5.55
N THR A 123 8.46 -3.77 -6.50
CA THR A 123 8.78 -2.41 -6.91
C THR A 123 7.79 -1.94 -7.97
N LEU A 124 7.09 -0.86 -7.65
CA LEU A 124 6.21 -0.18 -8.58
C LEU A 124 7.03 0.63 -9.58
N MET A 125 6.69 0.50 -10.86
CA MET A 125 7.16 1.38 -11.91
C MET A 125 6.07 2.35 -12.36
N SER A 126 6.48 3.51 -12.88
CA SER A 126 5.53 4.51 -13.38
C SER A 126 4.58 3.93 -14.42
N GLU A 127 3.29 4.19 -14.28
CA GLU A 127 2.29 3.82 -15.27
C GLU A 127 2.52 4.47 -16.64
N SER A 128 3.20 5.63 -16.66
CA SER A 128 3.56 6.33 -17.91
C SER A 128 4.43 5.51 -18.87
N LEU A 129 5.07 4.43 -18.39
CA LEU A 129 5.77 3.48 -19.24
C LEU A 129 4.86 2.89 -20.34
N ARG A 130 3.57 2.75 -20.06
CA ARG A 130 2.58 2.23 -21.03
C ARG A 130 2.24 3.19 -22.16
N ASN A 131 2.65 4.47 -22.06
CA ASN A 131 2.46 5.46 -23.13
C ASN A 131 3.34 5.18 -24.33
N ASP A 132 4.54 4.67 -24.09
CA ASP A 132 5.55 4.45 -25.13
C ASP A 132 5.96 2.96 -25.25
N GLY A 133 5.78 2.16 -24.18
CA GLY A 133 6.04 0.73 -24.18
C GLY A 133 4.83 -0.10 -24.62
N ARG A 134 5.08 -1.19 -25.34
CA ARG A 134 4.06 -2.15 -25.80
C ARG A 134 4.09 -3.41 -24.98
N ILE A 135 2.90 -3.88 -24.55
CA ILE A 135 2.77 -5.08 -23.73
C ILE A 135 2.46 -6.28 -24.62
N TRP A 136 3.25 -7.35 -24.49
CA TRP A 136 3.07 -8.56 -25.28
C TRP A 136 3.51 -9.84 -24.54
N VAL A 137 3.08 -10.99 -25.06
CA VAL A 137 3.53 -12.34 -24.71
C VAL A 137 3.83 -13.12 -25.98
N SER A 138 4.51 -14.27 -25.87
CA SER A 138 4.59 -15.23 -27.00
C SER A 138 3.20 -15.78 -27.32
N LYS A 139 2.92 -16.08 -28.58
CA LYS A 139 1.73 -16.82 -29.01
C LYS A 139 1.82 -18.31 -28.65
N ILE A 140 2.98 -18.78 -28.22
CA ILE A 140 3.24 -20.18 -27.85
C ILE A 140 3.20 -20.28 -26.33
N PRO A 141 2.27 -21.06 -25.74
CA PRO A 141 2.26 -21.30 -24.30
C PRO A 141 3.55 -21.99 -23.84
N GLY A 142 4.09 -21.54 -22.70
CA GLY A 142 5.33 -22.11 -22.14
C GLY A 142 6.60 -21.81 -22.94
N ASP A 143 6.58 -20.80 -23.80
CA ASP A 143 7.76 -20.39 -24.58
C ASP A 143 8.89 -19.91 -23.66
N LEU A 144 10.02 -20.60 -23.70
CA LEU A 144 11.20 -20.30 -22.90
C LEU A 144 12.32 -19.55 -23.69
N ARG A 145 12.05 -19.23 -24.97
CA ARG A 145 13.01 -18.47 -25.76
C ARG A 145 13.22 -17.07 -25.16
N PRO A 146 14.43 -16.53 -25.27
CA PRO A 146 14.67 -15.14 -24.89
C PRO A 146 13.88 -14.19 -25.83
N PRO A 147 13.44 -13.01 -25.35
CA PRO A 147 12.52 -12.17 -26.10
C PRO A 147 13.02 -11.72 -27.48
N HIS A 148 14.34 -11.57 -27.66
CA HIS A 148 14.94 -11.23 -28.95
C HIS A 148 14.86 -12.39 -29.98
N ALA A 149 14.71 -13.63 -29.53
CA ALA A 149 14.53 -14.80 -30.40
C ALA A 149 13.08 -15.07 -30.79
N ILE A 150 12.11 -14.31 -30.24
CA ILE A 150 10.69 -14.41 -30.57
C ILE A 150 10.39 -13.37 -31.67
N PRO A 151 10.14 -13.78 -32.92
CA PRO A 151 9.91 -12.85 -34.01
C PRO A 151 8.59 -12.09 -33.84
N PRO A 152 8.43 -10.89 -34.45
CA PRO A 152 7.25 -10.06 -34.26
C PRO A 152 5.92 -10.73 -34.56
N GLU A 153 5.87 -11.61 -35.54
CA GLU A 153 4.68 -12.39 -35.96
C GLU A 153 4.25 -13.43 -34.92
N GLU A 154 5.13 -13.84 -34.02
CA GLU A 154 4.84 -14.76 -32.93
C GLU A 154 4.54 -14.03 -31.61
N ARG A 155 4.54 -12.69 -31.60
CA ARG A 155 4.18 -11.87 -30.46
C ARG A 155 2.68 -11.58 -30.45
N ASP A 156 2.01 -11.79 -29.31
CA ASP A 156 0.63 -11.37 -29.09
C ASP A 156 0.59 -10.08 -28.26
N TYR A 157 0.28 -8.98 -28.91
CA TYR A 157 0.00 -7.68 -28.30
C TYR A 157 -1.44 -7.68 -27.77
N PHE A 158 -1.72 -8.54 -26.82
CA PHE A 158 -3.07 -8.91 -26.39
C PHE A 158 -3.92 -7.75 -25.90
N LEU A 159 -3.36 -6.70 -25.30
CA LEU A 159 -4.11 -5.51 -24.90
C LEU A 159 -4.60 -4.72 -26.12
N GLU A 160 -3.75 -4.56 -27.12
CA GLU A 160 -4.10 -3.89 -28.38
C GLU A 160 -5.17 -4.70 -29.14
N ARG A 161 -5.06 -6.03 -29.14
CA ARG A 161 -6.03 -6.94 -29.78
C ARG A 161 -7.37 -6.97 -29.06
N LEU A 162 -7.38 -7.06 -27.72
CA LEU A 162 -8.59 -7.16 -26.91
C LEU A 162 -9.31 -5.82 -26.77
N TYR A 163 -8.57 -4.72 -26.75
CA TYR A 163 -9.06 -3.38 -26.49
C TYR A 163 -8.52 -2.35 -27.51
N PRO A 164 -8.89 -2.46 -28.81
CA PRO A 164 -8.29 -1.66 -29.88
C PRO A 164 -8.38 -0.16 -29.69
N ARG A 165 -9.42 0.32 -28.97
CA ARG A 165 -9.63 1.75 -28.70
C ARG A 165 -8.61 2.33 -27.72
N TYR A 166 -8.14 1.53 -26.76
CA TYR A 166 -7.28 1.97 -25.66
C TYR A 166 -5.87 1.36 -25.71
N GLY A 167 -5.72 0.20 -26.33
CA GLY A 167 -4.46 -0.53 -26.41
C GLY A 167 -3.82 -0.73 -25.05
N ASN A 168 -2.56 -0.35 -24.92
CA ASN A 168 -1.80 -0.45 -23.69
C ASN A 168 -2.28 0.54 -22.60
N LEU A 169 -3.14 1.50 -22.92
CA LEU A 169 -3.64 2.54 -22.00
C LEU A 169 -5.00 2.20 -21.37
N VAL A 170 -5.45 0.95 -21.48
CA VAL A 170 -6.65 0.49 -20.75
C VAL A 170 -6.53 0.78 -19.24
N PRO A 171 -7.66 1.01 -18.52
CA PRO A 171 -7.67 1.19 -17.07
C PRO A 171 -6.88 0.10 -16.34
N ARG A 172 -6.32 0.45 -15.18
CA ARG A 172 -5.42 -0.44 -14.40
C ARG A 172 -6.02 -1.82 -14.11
N ASP A 173 -7.27 -1.85 -13.70
CA ASP A 173 -7.98 -3.10 -13.37
C ASP A 173 -8.19 -3.98 -14.60
N ILE A 174 -8.52 -3.40 -15.75
CA ILE A 174 -8.68 -4.13 -17.02
C ILE A 174 -7.35 -4.70 -17.48
N GLY A 175 -6.30 -3.86 -17.54
CA GLY A 175 -4.95 -4.29 -17.92
C GLY A 175 -4.40 -5.37 -16.99
N SER A 176 -4.57 -5.20 -15.68
CA SER A 176 -4.10 -6.17 -14.68
C SER A 176 -4.79 -7.53 -14.82
N ARG A 177 -6.11 -7.55 -15.01
CA ARG A 177 -6.86 -8.80 -15.24
C ARG A 177 -6.45 -9.47 -16.53
N ALA A 178 -6.24 -8.70 -17.60
CA ALA A 178 -5.79 -9.26 -18.88
C ALA A 178 -4.39 -9.89 -18.74
N ILE A 179 -3.44 -9.19 -18.09
CA ILE A 179 -2.10 -9.73 -17.82
C ILE A 179 -2.19 -11.03 -17.01
N LYS A 180 -2.95 -11.04 -15.91
CA LYS A 180 -3.11 -12.23 -15.09
C LYS A 180 -3.66 -13.40 -15.91
N ARG A 181 -4.71 -13.18 -16.72
CA ARG A 181 -5.30 -14.23 -17.58
C ARG A 181 -4.27 -14.82 -18.55
N MET A 182 -3.41 -14.00 -19.16
CA MET A 182 -2.37 -14.49 -20.06
C MET A 182 -1.34 -15.35 -19.31
N CYS A 183 -0.94 -14.91 -18.09
CA CYS A 183 -0.04 -15.69 -17.25
C CYS A 183 -0.66 -17.00 -16.78
N ASP A 184 -1.91 -16.97 -16.32
CA ASP A 184 -2.64 -18.17 -15.85
C ASP A 184 -2.89 -19.18 -16.99
N ALA A 185 -3.05 -18.71 -18.23
CA ALA A 185 -3.20 -19.53 -19.43
C ALA A 185 -1.85 -20.06 -19.97
N GLY A 186 -0.74 -19.78 -19.29
CA GLY A 186 0.59 -20.30 -19.63
C GLY A 186 1.36 -19.51 -20.70
N TYR A 187 0.85 -18.35 -21.15
CA TYR A 187 1.57 -17.49 -22.12
C TYR A 187 2.58 -16.55 -21.45
N GLY A 188 2.56 -16.44 -20.13
CA GLY A 188 3.46 -15.59 -19.39
C GLY A 188 4.90 -16.14 -19.31
N VAL A 189 5.85 -15.25 -19.15
CA VAL A 189 7.27 -15.58 -18.94
C VAL A 189 7.56 -15.54 -17.45
N GLY A 190 7.71 -16.69 -16.80
CA GLY A 190 7.97 -16.77 -15.36
C GLY A 190 6.93 -16.01 -14.51
N ARG A 191 5.64 -16.12 -14.79
CA ARG A 191 4.52 -15.35 -14.21
C ARG A 191 4.58 -13.85 -14.50
N SER A 192 5.09 -13.42 -15.65
CA SER A 192 5.12 -12.02 -16.07
C SER A 192 4.81 -11.88 -17.57
N VAL A 193 4.65 -10.66 -18.03
CA VAL A 193 4.55 -10.32 -19.45
C VAL A 193 5.62 -9.32 -19.81
N TYR A 194 5.92 -9.17 -21.10
CA TYR A 194 6.89 -8.20 -21.59
C TYR A 194 6.27 -6.81 -21.71
N LEU A 195 7.03 -5.79 -21.33
CA LEU A 195 6.81 -4.36 -21.64
C LEU A 195 7.99 -3.90 -22.49
N ASP A 196 7.78 -3.68 -23.76
CA ASP A 196 8.79 -3.54 -24.81
C ASP A 196 8.89 -2.10 -25.33
N PHE A 197 10.09 -1.57 -25.34
CA PHE A 197 10.41 -0.24 -25.84
C PHE A 197 11.23 -0.28 -27.14
N GLN A 198 11.57 -1.47 -27.68
CA GLN A 198 12.54 -1.59 -28.78
C GLN A 198 12.13 -0.79 -30.00
N ASP A 199 10.85 -0.80 -30.41
CA ASP A 199 10.35 0.00 -31.52
C ASP A 199 10.59 1.51 -31.29
N LYS A 200 10.34 2.01 -30.11
CA LYS A 200 10.54 3.42 -29.77
C LYS A 200 12.02 3.78 -29.63
N LEU A 201 12.81 2.89 -29.07
CA LEU A 201 14.26 3.06 -28.95
C LEU A 201 14.95 3.14 -30.30
N ALA A 202 14.52 2.34 -31.28
CA ALA A 202 15.02 2.39 -32.64
C ALA A 202 14.73 3.73 -33.32
N HIS A 203 13.60 4.36 -33.00
CA HIS A 203 13.21 5.64 -33.65
C HIS A 203 13.72 6.86 -32.90
N ASN A 204 13.71 6.88 -31.55
CA ASN A 204 14.11 8.05 -30.76
C ASN A 204 14.59 7.66 -29.37
N ARG A 205 15.79 7.11 -29.29
CA ARG A 205 16.43 6.68 -28.04
C ARG A 205 16.59 7.82 -27.03
N THR A 206 17.00 8.99 -27.48
CA THR A 206 17.25 10.18 -26.64
C THR A 206 15.99 10.63 -25.89
N GLU A 207 14.83 10.58 -26.55
CA GLU A 207 13.57 10.94 -25.90
C GLU A 207 13.14 9.91 -24.84
N ILE A 208 13.28 8.62 -25.13
CA ILE A 208 12.99 7.54 -24.19
C ILE A 208 13.90 7.65 -22.97
N GLU A 209 15.19 7.89 -23.17
CA GLU A 209 16.14 8.09 -22.07
C GLU A 209 15.79 9.31 -21.21
N ARG A 210 15.45 10.43 -21.82
CA ARG A 210 14.98 11.63 -21.11
C ARG A 210 13.71 11.37 -20.29
N LYS A 211 12.77 10.59 -20.82
CA LYS A 211 11.49 10.26 -20.14
C LYS A 211 11.65 9.23 -19.04
N TYR A 212 12.38 8.15 -19.29
CA TYR A 212 12.35 6.92 -18.49
C TYR A 212 13.72 6.44 -17.98
N GLY A 213 14.82 7.12 -18.31
CA GLY A 213 16.17 6.66 -17.98
C GLY A 213 16.37 6.30 -16.51
N ASN A 214 15.81 7.10 -15.59
CA ASN A 214 15.87 6.79 -14.15
C ASN A 214 15.11 5.49 -13.80
N VAL A 215 13.99 5.22 -14.46
CA VAL A 215 13.21 4.00 -14.24
C VAL A 215 13.94 2.80 -14.83
N PHE A 216 14.55 2.95 -16.00
CA PHE A 216 15.36 1.92 -16.64
C PHE A 216 16.59 1.54 -15.80
N THR A 217 17.29 2.54 -15.27
CA THR A 217 18.41 2.32 -14.34
C THR A 217 17.96 1.61 -13.07
N MET A 218 16.82 1.99 -12.51
CA MET A 218 16.23 1.31 -11.34
C MET A 218 15.89 -0.15 -11.65
N TYR A 219 15.24 -0.39 -12.79
CA TYR A 219 14.87 -1.74 -13.24
C TYR A 219 16.12 -2.62 -13.39
N GLN A 220 17.14 -2.12 -14.10
CA GLN A 220 18.39 -2.83 -14.30
C GLN A 220 19.10 -3.18 -12.98
N ARG A 221 19.10 -2.26 -12.00
CA ARG A 221 19.69 -2.52 -10.69
C ARG A 221 18.96 -3.62 -9.90
N ILE A 222 17.67 -3.77 -10.11
CA ILE A 222 16.86 -4.77 -9.40
C ILE A 222 16.91 -6.13 -10.10
N THR A 223 16.85 -6.14 -11.43
CA THR A 223 16.67 -7.37 -12.22
C THR A 223 17.94 -7.87 -12.88
N GLY A 224 18.96 -7.02 -13.05
CA GLY A 224 20.13 -7.27 -13.88
C GLY A 224 19.90 -7.10 -15.39
N GLU A 225 18.66 -6.89 -15.83
CA GLU A 225 18.30 -6.77 -17.26
C GLU A 225 18.32 -5.31 -17.71
N ASN A 226 18.92 -5.05 -18.89
CA ASN A 226 19.03 -3.71 -19.47
C ASN A 226 17.81 -3.40 -20.36
N PRO A 227 16.89 -2.48 -19.97
CA PRO A 227 15.72 -2.14 -20.78
C PRO A 227 16.01 -1.53 -22.15
N TYR A 228 17.23 -1.05 -22.38
CA TYR A 228 17.67 -0.56 -23.68
C TYR A 228 17.97 -1.69 -24.67
N GLU A 229 18.13 -2.91 -24.21
CA GLU A 229 18.53 -4.08 -25.00
C GLU A 229 17.46 -5.18 -24.99
N THR A 230 16.72 -5.29 -23.87
CA THR A 230 15.76 -6.37 -23.63
C THR A 230 14.44 -5.80 -23.10
N PRO A 231 13.28 -6.30 -23.54
CA PRO A 231 11.99 -5.92 -22.94
C PRO A 231 11.96 -6.13 -21.45
N MET A 232 11.36 -5.19 -20.72
CA MET A 232 11.14 -5.30 -19.28
C MET A 232 10.10 -6.37 -19.00
N ARG A 233 10.21 -7.03 -17.85
CA ARG A 233 9.15 -7.93 -17.33
C ARG A 233 8.30 -7.17 -16.33
N ILE A 234 6.98 -7.30 -16.47
CA ILE A 234 6.00 -6.70 -15.55
C ILE A 234 4.96 -7.72 -15.10
N TYR A 235 4.46 -7.53 -13.88
CA TYR A 235 3.33 -8.30 -13.35
C TYR A 235 2.45 -7.40 -12.46
N PRO A 236 1.12 -7.64 -12.41
CA PRO A 236 0.24 -6.87 -11.55
C PRO A 236 0.50 -7.11 -10.07
N ALA A 237 0.34 -6.07 -9.25
CA ALA A 237 0.45 -6.17 -7.80
C ALA A 237 -0.58 -5.29 -7.08
N VAL A 238 -0.96 -5.69 -5.88
CA VAL A 238 -1.74 -4.86 -4.97
C VAL A 238 -0.98 -3.57 -4.71
N HIS A 239 -1.64 -2.44 -4.90
CA HIS A 239 -1.02 -1.12 -4.85
C HIS A 239 -1.68 -0.16 -3.88
N TYR A 240 -3.01 -0.14 -3.80
CA TYR A 240 -3.78 0.78 -2.97
C TYR A 240 -5.04 0.10 -2.45
N VAL A 241 -5.37 0.35 -1.19
CA VAL A 241 -6.60 -0.13 -0.60
C VAL A 241 -7.57 1.03 -0.48
N MET A 242 -8.74 0.93 -1.14
CA MET A 242 -9.80 1.94 -1.02
C MET A 242 -10.64 1.76 0.24
N GLY A 243 -10.61 0.59 0.84
CA GLY A 243 -11.23 0.32 2.13
C GLY A 243 -10.41 0.83 3.29
N GLY A 244 -11.06 0.98 4.45
CA GLY A 244 -10.43 1.45 5.67
C GLY A 244 -11.45 1.70 6.77
N LEU A 245 -11.09 2.43 7.80
CA LEU A 245 -12.04 2.85 8.82
C LEU A 245 -13.02 3.86 8.22
N TRP A 246 -14.30 3.68 8.57
CA TRP A 246 -15.33 4.63 8.21
C TRP A 246 -15.08 5.99 8.88
N VAL A 247 -15.27 7.07 8.16
CA VAL A 247 -15.20 8.45 8.65
C VAL A 247 -16.35 9.28 8.09
N ASP A 248 -16.74 10.30 8.83
CA ASP A 248 -17.60 11.37 8.33
C ASP A 248 -16.81 12.38 7.48
N TYR A 249 -17.47 13.41 6.99
CA TYR A 249 -16.82 14.50 6.23
C TYR A 249 -15.81 15.31 7.04
N GLY A 250 -15.86 15.24 8.36
CA GLY A 250 -14.90 15.82 9.29
C GLY A 250 -13.70 14.91 9.60
N LEU A 251 -13.61 13.75 8.94
CA LEU A 251 -12.59 12.72 9.13
C LEU A 251 -12.63 12.06 10.51
N MET A 252 -13.73 12.21 11.27
CA MET A 252 -13.93 11.52 12.52
C MET A 252 -14.60 10.15 12.27
N GLY A 253 -14.04 9.12 12.89
CA GLY A 253 -14.60 7.77 12.84
C GLY A 253 -15.88 7.62 13.67
N THR A 254 -16.41 6.40 13.76
CA THR A 254 -17.58 6.09 14.58
C THR A 254 -17.30 6.15 16.10
N ILE A 255 -16.02 6.19 16.49
CA ILE A 255 -15.59 6.45 17.86
C ILE A 255 -15.26 7.94 17.98
N PRO A 256 -15.97 8.70 18.85
CA PRO A 256 -15.66 10.12 19.05
C PRO A 256 -14.21 10.32 19.48
N GLY A 257 -13.55 11.33 18.90
CA GLY A 257 -12.14 11.62 19.18
C GLY A 257 -11.14 10.76 18.40
N LEU A 258 -11.59 9.79 17.61
CA LEU A 258 -10.75 9.05 16.65
C LEU A 258 -10.91 9.67 15.27
N PHE A 259 -9.84 10.30 14.75
CA PHE A 259 -9.76 10.83 13.40
C PHE A 259 -8.89 9.94 12.54
N VAL A 260 -9.25 9.77 11.26
CA VAL A 260 -8.52 8.87 10.36
C VAL A 260 -8.26 9.54 9.02
N LEU A 261 -7.00 9.56 8.60
CA LEU A 261 -6.53 10.31 7.43
C LEU A 261 -5.98 9.41 6.32
N GLY A 262 -6.12 9.88 5.10
CA GLY A 262 -5.52 9.25 3.91
C GLY A 262 -5.98 7.80 3.73
N GLU A 263 -5.10 6.93 3.28
CA GLU A 263 -5.42 5.53 2.96
C GLU A 263 -5.82 4.67 4.19
N ALA A 264 -5.71 5.19 5.43
CA ALA A 264 -6.22 4.49 6.61
C ALA A 264 -7.75 4.58 6.74
N ASN A 265 -8.39 5.59 6.16
CA ASN A 265 -9.85 5.70 6.06
C ASN A 265 -10.37 5.04 4.76
N PHE A 266 -11.68 4.80 4.69
CA PHE A 266 -12.32 4.14 3.53
C PHE A 266 -12.33 4.99 2.26
N SER A 267 -11.97 6.24 2.35
CA SER A 267 -11.88 7.23 1.30
C SER A 267 -13.11 7.35 0.35
N ASP A 268 -13.16 8.41 -0.42
CA ASP A 268 -14.18 8.72 -1.42
C ASP A 268 -13.88 8.15 -2.81
N HIS A 269 -12.87 7.27 -2.92
CA HIS A 269 -12.46 6.70 -4.21
C HIS A 269 -13.41 5.62 -4.75
N GLY A 270 -14.34 5.12 -3.94
CA GLY A 270 -15.22 4.03 -4.33
C GLY A 270 -14.47 2.73 -4.62
N ALA A 271 -14.89 2.02 -5.66
CA ALA A 271 -14.31 0.71 -6.00
C ALA A 271 -12.98 0.79 -6.75
N ASN A 272 -12.62 1.93 -7.34
CA ASN A 272 -11.38 2.11 -8.08
C ASN A 272 -10.91 3.57 -8.05
N ARG A 273 -9.66 3.79 -7.72
CA ARG A 273 -9.03 5.09 -7.54
C ARG A 273 -8.41 5.61 -8.83
N LEU A 274 -8.57 6.89 -9.13
CA LEU A 274 -7.87 7.55 -10.22
C LEU A 274 -6.37 7.68 -9.93
N GLY A 275 -5.54 7.70 -10.97
CA GLY A 275 -4.10 7.89 -10.84
C GLY A 275 -3.78 9.21 -10.11
N ALA A 276 -2.75 9.18 -9.24
CA ALA A 276 -2.24 10.29 -8.43
C ALA A 276 -3.20 10.86 -7.35
N SER A 277 -4.48 10.45 -7.28
CA SER A 277 -5.44 11.01 -6.32
C SER A 277 -5.19 10.63 -4.85
N ALA A 278 -4.44 9.55 -4.58
CA ALA A 278 -4.14 9.14 -3.20
C ALA A 278 -3.36 10.18 -2.40
N LEU A 279 -2.31 10.75 -3.01
CA LEU A 279 -1.54 11.82 -2.37
C LEU A 279 -2.34 13.11 -2.24
N MET A 280 -3.19 13.41 -3.24
CA MET A 280 -4.10 14.56 -3.15
C MET A 280 -5.08 14.43 -1.98
N GLN A 281 -5.68 13.24 -1.81
CA GLN A 281 -6.57 12.98 -0.67
C GLN A 281 -5.84 13.18 0.66
N GLY A 282 -4.72 12.48 0.88
CA GLY A 282 -3.99 12.58 2.15
C GLY A 282 -3.52 14.00 2.48
N LEU A 283 -3.17 14.79 1.46
CA LEU A 283 -2.83 16.20 1.64
C LEU A 283 -4.07 17.05 1.95
N ALA A 284 -5.18 16.82 1.27
CA ALA A 284 -6.43 17.53 1.51
C ALA A 284 -6.94 17.26 2.93
N ASP A 285 -6.94 15.99 3.34
CA ASP A 285 -7.31 15.57 4.69
C ASP A 285 -6.49 16.30 5.76
N GLY A 286 -5.16 16.31 5.59
CA GLY A 286 -4.24 16.88 6.58
C GLY A 286 -4.16 18.41 6.58
N TYR A 287 -4.32 19.07 5.42
CA TYR A 287 -4.17 20.53 5.31
C TYR A 287 -5.47 21.28 5.40
N PHE A 288 -6.55 20.75 4.83
CA PHE A 288 -7.79 21.53 4.66
C PHE A 288 -8.93 21.06 5.56
N ILE A 289 -8.92 19.82 6.05
CA ILE A 289 -10.04 19.29 6.83
C ILE A 289 -9.65 19.13 8.31
N LEU A 290 -8.65 18.31 8.61
CA LEU A 290 -8.31 17.96 9.99
C LEU A 290 -8.04 19.17 10.92
N PRO A 291 -7.30 20.22 10.53
CA PRO A 291 -7.02 21.33 11.44
C PRO A 291 -8.28 22.02 11.97
N TYR A 292 -9.31 22.12 11.12
CA TYR A 292 -10.58 22.73 11.50
C TYR A 292 -11.44 21.79 12.34
N THR A 293 -11.60 20.54 11.90
CA THR A 293 -12.47 19.57 12.58
C THR A 293 -11.91 19.16 13.93
N LEU A 294 -10.58 18.98 14.03
CA LEU A 294 -9.89 18.71 15.31
C LEU A 294 -9.99 19.91 16.24
N GLY A 295 -9.79 21.13 15.73
CA GLY A 295 -9.94 22.35 16.50
C GLY A 295 -11.36 22.51 17.06
N HIS A 296 -12.40 22.28 16.26
CA HIS A 296 -13.80 22.30 16.70
C HIS A 296 -14.09 21.19 17.74
N PHE A 297 -13.53 19.99 17.55
CA PHE A 297 -13.69 18.90 18.50
C PHE A 297 -13.08 19.29 19.86
N LEU A 298 -11.84 19.75 19.87
CA LEU A 298 -11.12 20.10 21.10
C LEU A 298 -11.72 21.32 21.82
N ALA A 299 -12.32 22.28 21.10
CA ALA A 299 -12.97 23.43 21.69
C ALA A 299 -14.19 23.09 22.57
N ARG A 300 -14.76 21.89 22.40
CA ARG A 300 -15.91 21.39 23.20
C ARG A 300 -15.50 20.85 24.57
N PHE A 301 -14.22 20.60 24.77
CA PHE A 301 -13.69 20.08 26.03
C PHE A 301 -13.06 21.18 26.85
N LYS A 302 -13.39 21.24 28.13
CA LYS A 302 -12.45 21.82 29.10
C LYS A 302 -11.34 20.78 29.24
N PRO A 303 -10.06 21.18 29.06
CA PRO A 303 -8.96 20.24 29.17
C PRO A 303 -8.80 19.80 30.63
N ASP A 304 -9.51 18.73 31.01
CA ASP A 304 -9.19 18.03 32.23
C ASP A 304 -7.86 17.29 32.07
N PRO A 305 -6.99 17.30 33.08
CA PRO A 305 -5.74 16.56 32.99
C PRO A 305 -6.03 15.07 32.73
N LEU A 306 -5.61 14.59 31.56
CA LEU A 306 -5.65 13.15 31.24
C LEU A 306 -4.39 12.50 31.81
N THR A 307 -4.57 11.50 32.67
CA THR A 307 -3.47 10.68 33.17
C THR A 307 -3.54 9.28 32.56
N THR A 308 -2.41 8.62 32.51
CA THR A 308 -2.30 7.24 32.03
C THR A 308 -2.54 6.21 33.13
N ASP A 309 -2.95 6.66 34.32
CA ASP A 309 -3.17 5.81 35.51
C ASP A 309 -4.65 5.49 35.75
N THR A 310 -5.52 5.91 34.83
CA THR A 310 -6.94 5.57 34.90
C THR A 310 -7.15 4.05 34.68
N PRO A 311 -8.25 3.48 35.23
CA PRO A 311 -8.54 2.05 35.09
C PRO A 311 -8.53 1.54 33.65
N GLU A 312 -8.99 2.37 32.69
CA GLU A 312 -9.06 2.00 31.27
C GLU A 312 -7.66 1.83 30.66
N PHE A 313 -6.71 2.69 31.00
CA PHE A 313 -5.31 2.56 30.56
C PHE A 313 -4.64 1.35 31.21
N VAL A 314 -4.87 1.12 32.50
CA VAL A 314 -4.32 -0.02 33.23
C VAL A 314 -4.84 -1.32 32.64
N GLN A 315 -6.15 -1.42 32.41
CA GLN A 315 -6.79 -2.60 31.84
C GLN A 315 -6.33 -2.87 30.41
N ALA A 316 -6.32 -1.84 29.55
CA ALA A 316 -5.85 -1.99 28.16
C ALA A 316 -4.38 -2.44 28.10
N HIS A 317 -3.52 -1.86 28.95
CA HIS A 317 -2.12 -2.26 29.05
C HIS A 317 -1.98 -3.72 29.48
N GLN A 318 -2.73 -4.15 30.47
CA GLN A 318 -2.72 -5.54 30.96
C GLN A 318 -3.21 -6.52 29.89
N GLN A 319 -4.29 -6.21 29.16
CA GLN A 319 -4.80 -7.03 28.05
C GLN A 319 -3.77 -7.18 26.92
N VAL A 320 -3.02 -6.12 26.61
CA VAL A 320 -1.95 -6.18 25.61
C VAL A 320 -0.80 -7.06 26.09
N ARG A 321 -0.41 -6.93 27.37
CA ARG A 321 0.64 -7.75 27.98
C ARG A 321 0.28 -9.23 27.93
N GLU A 322 -0.88 -9.61 28.42
CA GLU A 322 -1.37 -11.00 28.43
C GLU A 322 -1.39 -11.62 27.04
N ARG A 323 -1.84 -10.86 26.04
CA ARG A 323 -1.82 -11.31 24.64
C ARG A 323 -0.41 -11.54 24.12
N LEU A 324 0.55 -10.65 24.44
CA LEU A 324 1.95 -10.82 24.02
C LEU A 324 2.59 -12.01 24.71
N GLU A 325 2.36 -12.20 26.02
CA GLU A 325 2.84 -13.35 26.79
C GLU A 325 2.28 -14.67 26.23
N ALA A 326 0.98 -14.70 25.90
CA ALA A 326 0.35 -15.86 25.28
C ALA A 326 0.98 -16.20 23.91
N LEU A 327 1.27 -15.18 23.08
CA LEU A 327 1.93 -15.39 21.79
C LEU A 327 3.38 -15.86 21.94
N LEU A 328 4.12 -15.33 22.91
CA LEU A 328 5.49 -15.74 23.19
C LEU A 328 5.57 -17.16 23.79
N ALA A 329 4.54 -17.61 24.48
CA ALA A 329 4.44 -18.96 25.06
C ALA A 329 4.15 -20.05 24.01
N VAL A 330 3.79 -19.69 22.77
CA VAL A 330 3.51 -20.68 21.71
C VAL A 330 4.77 -21.45 21.34
N GLN A 331 4.72 -22.76 21.53
CA GLN A 331 5.78 -23.71 21.16
C GLN A 331 5.50 -24.30 19.76
N GLY A 332 5.52 -23.44 18.74
CA GLY A 332 5.23 -23.85 17.37
C GLY A 332 6.49 -23.89 16.49
N HIS A 333 6.44 -24.69 15.42
CA HIS A 333 7.52 -24.75 14.42
C HIS A 333 7.25 -23.84 13.22
N THR A 334 6.01 -23.38 13.05
CA THR A 334 5.61 -22.51 11.93
C THR A 334 5.93 -21.06 12.26
N THR A 335 6.70 -20.39 11.42
CA THR A 335 7.06 -18.99 11.64
C THR A 335 5.89 -18.04 11.29
N ALA A 336 5.82 -16.89 11.95
CA ALA A 336 4.85 -15.86 11.60
C ALA A 336 4.96 -15.41 10.13
N MET A 337 6.17 -15.42 9.56
CA MET A 337 6.41 -15.09 8.15
C MET A 337 5.84 -16.13 7.20
N SER A 338 5.93 -17.43 7.53
CA SER A 338 5.33 -18.47 6.69
C SER A 338 3.80 -18.38 6.69
N VAL A 339 3.19 -18.16 7.86
CA VAL A 339 1.74 -17.95 7.97
C VAL A 339 1.30 -16.70 7.20
N HIS A 340 2.03 -15.59 7.32
CA HIS A 340 1.73 -14.37 6.56
C HIS A 340 1.83 -14.60 5.05
N ARG A 341 2.84 -15.33 4.59
CA ARG A 341 3.01 -15.66 3.17
C ARG A 341 1.87 -16.53 2.65
N GLU A 342 1.50 -17.57 3.38
CA GLU A 342 0.39 -18.47 3.02
C GLU A 342 -0.93 -17.71 2.95
N LEU A 343 -1.26 -16.92 3.99
CA LEU A 343 -2.44 -16.07 4.00
C LEU A 343 -2.41 -15.06 2.84
N GLY A 344 -1.28 -14.43 2.60
CA GLY A 344 -1.11 -13.44 1.53
C GLY A 344 -1.32 -14.03 0.14
N LEU A 345 -0.88 -15.28 -0.11
CA LEU A 345 -1.13 -16.02 -1.35
C LEU A 345 -2.63 -16.35 -1.49
N LEU A 346 -3.25 -16.85 -0.43
CA LEU A 346 -4.68 -17.13 -0.41
C LEU A 346 -5.51 -15.87 -0.73
N LEU A 347 -5.19 -14.75 -0.08
CA LEU A 347 -5.84 -13.47 -0.33
C LEU A 347 -5.61 -12.98 -1.76
N TRP A 348 -4.41 -13.16 -2.31
CA TRP A 348 -4.12 -12.80 -3.70
C TRP A 348 -4.97 -13.58 -4.68
N ASP A 349 -5.10 -14.88 -4.48
CA ASP A 349 -5.82 -15.76 -5.39
C ASP A 349 -7.34 -15.61 -5.27
N GLN A 350 -7.87 -15.46 -4.06
CA GLN A 350 -9.31 -15.50 -3.78
C GLN A 350 -9.96 -14.12 -3.60
N VAL A 351 -9.21 -13.12 -3.11
CA VAL A 351 -9.72 -11.78 -2.77
C VAL A 351 -9.06 -10.66 -3.59
N GLY A 352 -8.12 -11.00 -4.47
CA GLY A 352 -7.38 -10.08 -5.34
C GLY A 352 -8.17 -9.60 -6.56
N MET A 353 -7.60 -9.81 -7.75
CA MET A 353 -8.15 -9.33 -9.03
C MET A 353 -9.35 -10.10 -9.54
N SER A 354 -9.44 -11.38 -9.26
CA SER A 354 -10.49 -12.26 -9.74
C SER A 354 -11.10 -12.98 -8.57
N ARG A 355 -12.39 -12.83 -8.40
CA ARG A 355 -13.15 -13.40 -7.28
C ARG A 355 -14.25 -14.29 -7.82
N SER A 356 -14.53 -15.37 -7.11
CA SER A 356 -15.62 -16.28 -7.42
C SER A 356 -16.46 -16.54 -6.16
N ALA A 357 -17.65 -17.09 -6.33
CA ALA A 357 -18.48 -17.51 -5.21
C ALA A 357 -17.83 -18.64 -4.39
N GLN A 358 -16.91 -19.37 -4.99
CA GLN A 358 -16.21 -20.50 -4.39
C GLN A 358 -14.99 -20.05 -3.53
N GLY A 359 -14.30 -18.96 -3.92
CA GLY A 359 -13.20 -18.35 -3.19
C GLY A 359 -13.68 -17.35 -2.17
#